data_98e49f31065e545a44594a17941a0212
#
_entry.id   98e49f31065e545a44594a17941a0212
#
_cell.length_a   1.000
_cell.length_b   1.000
_cell.length_c   1.000
_cell.angle_alpha   90.00
_cell.angle_beta   90.00
_cell.angle_gamma   90.00
#
_symmetry.space_group_name_H-M   'P 1'
#
loop_
_entity.id
_entity.type
_entity.pdbx_description
1 polymer ?
#
loop_
_entity_poly.entity_id
_entity_poly.type
_entity_poly.pdbx_seq_one_letter_code
_entity_poly.pdbx_strand_id
1 'polypeptide(L)'
;AKMASTVYYPAGMYDAITWQDGSKLSAADFVMAMIMTFDRAKTNSAIYDEAAVPQFQSFLTSFKGFKIISTDPLVIKTWSDAYYSDAELDISTYWPSEPTYQYGEAGWDIISVANLAEAGGELAYTADKSTSKSIDETNFVSGDSLTVLAKYLDQAIADKTVPYAPTLGQYITADDAATRYGNLKAWYA
;
A
#
# COMPACT_ATOMS: atom_id res chain seq x y z
N ALA A 1 -12.87 -17.52 13.54
CA ALA A 1 -13.49 -16.57 12.62
C ALA A 1 -14.94 -16.98 12.38
N LYS A 2 -15.82 -16.02 12.30
CA LYS A 2 -17.26 -16.24 12.01
C LYS A 2 -17.56 -16.21 10.51
N MET A 3 -16.72 -15.52 9.77
CA MET A 3 -16.83 -15.34 8.33
C MET A 3 -15.50 -15.64 7.64
N ALA A 4 -15.58 -16.22 6.45
CA ALA A 4 -14.46 -16.33 5.53
C ALA A 4 -14.91 -15.84 4.16
N SER A 5 -14.15 -14.95 3.56
CA SER A 5 -14.41 -14.39 2.24
C SER A 5 -13.26 -14.76 1.29
N THR A 6 -13.59 -15.13 0.06
CA THR A 6 -12.58 -15.40 -0.98
C THR A 6 -12.89 -14.55 -2.19
N VAL A 7 -11.92 -13.72 -2.58
CA VAL A 7 -12.00 -12.86 -3.75
C VAL A 7 -11.19 -13.48 -4.88
N TYR A 8 -11.84 -13.66 -6.03
CA TYR A 8 -11.24 -14.16 -7.25
C TYR A 8 -11.14 -13.01 -8.25
N TYR A 9 -9.92 -12.64 -8.60
CA TYR A 9 -9.69 -11.61 -9.62
C TYR A 9 -9.62 -12.25 -11.01
N PRO A 10 -10.02 -11.50 -12.07
CA PRO A 10 -9.99 -12.02 -13.43
C PRO A 10 -8.59 -12.43 -13.87
N ALA A 11 -8.50 -13.53 -14.62
CA ALA A 11 -7.28 -13.86 -15.33
C ALA A 11 -6.92 -12.75 -16.31
N GLY A 12 -5.62 -12.42 -16.43
CA GLY A 12 -5.16 -11.33 -17.31
C GLY A 12 -5.35 -9.91 -16.74
N MET A 13 -5.81 -9.77 -15.50
CA MET A 13 -5.98 -8.46 -14.84
C MET A 13 -4.69 -7.63 -14.88
N TYR A 14 -3.55 -8.24 -14.61
CA TYR A 14 -2.25 -7.56 -14.60
C TYR A 14 -1.80 -7.07 -15.99
N ASP A 15 -2.29 -7.69 -17.06
CA ASP A 15 -2.03 -7.23 -18.42
C ASP A 15 -2.98 -6.12 -18.87
N ALA A 16 -4.18 -6.09 -18.30
CA ALA A 16 -5.24 -5.16 -18.69
C ALA A 16 -5.18 -3.81 -17.93
N ILE A 17 -4.56 -3.78 -16.75
CA ILE A 17 -4.56 -2.60 -15.87
C ILE A 17 -3.14 -2.06 -15.75
N THR A 18 -3.01 -0.75 -15.97
CA THR A 18 -1.76 0.00 -15.78
C THR A 18 -1.97 1.19 -14.88
N TRP A 19 -0.93 1.55 -14.14
CA TRP A 19 -0.84 2.80 -13.41
C TRP A 19 -0.60 3.98 -14.37
N GLN A 20 -0.68 5.21 -13.86
CA GLN A 20 -0.54 6.45 -14.63
C GLN A 20 0.83 6.57 -15.32
N ASP A 21 1.86 5.98 -14.75
CA ASP A 21 3.23 5.93 -15.27
C ASP A 21 3.46 4.84 -16.32
N GLY A 22 2.41 4.10 -16.69
CA GLY A 22 2.45 2.98 -17.61
C GLY A 22 2.90 1.65 -16.98
N SER A 23 3.23 1.62 -15.71
CA SER A 23 3.57 0.39 -15.00
C SER A 23 2.35 -0.51 -14.85
N LYS A 24 2.55 -1.82 -14.97
CA LYS A 24 1.47 -2.80 -14.81
C LYS A 24 1.09 -2.97 -13.35
N LEU A 25 -0.20 -3.19 -13.10
CA LEU A 25 -0.67 -3.68 -11.81
C LEU A 25 0.00 -5.03 -11.48
N SER A 26 0.24 -5.30 -10.21
CA SER A 26 0.87 -6.54 -9.74
C SER A 26 0.32 -6.99 -8.39
N ALA A 27 0.58 -8.22 -7.99
CA ALA A 27 0.25 -8.71 -6.66
C ALA A 27 0.91 -7.88 -5.55
N ALA A 28 2.07 -7.28 -5.82
CA ALA A 28 2.80 -6.44 -4.89
C ALA A 28 2.01 -5.17 -4.49
N ASP A 29 1.21 -4.62 -5.40
CA ASP A 29 0.39 -3.43 -5.11
C ASP A 29 -0.66 -3.76 -4.02
N PHE A 30 -1.30 -4.93 -4.09
CA PHE A 30 -2.23 -5.40 -3.06
C PHE A 30 -1.52 -5.69 -1.73
N VAL A 31 -0.34 -6.33 -1.79
CA VAL A 31 0.45 -6.65 -0.59
C VAL A 31 0.95 -5.38 0.09
N MET A 32 1.32 -4.35 -0.66
CA MET A 32 1.74 -3.07 -0.09
C MET A 32 0.61 -2.40 0.69
N ALA A 33 -0.62 -2.42 0.18
CA ALA A 33 -1.79 -1.91 0.91
C ALA A 33 -2.01 -2.65 2.24
N MET A 34 -1.82 -3.98 2.24
CA MET A 34 -1.88 -4.79 3.46
C MET A 34 -0.79 -4.38 4.45
N ILE A 35 0.45 -4.23 3.99
CA ILE A 35 1.58 -3.80 4.83
C ILE A 35 1.28 -2.44 5.46
N MET A 36 0.82 -1.47 4.68
CA MET A 36 0.52 -0.12 5.15
C MET A 36 -0.54 -0.11 6.27
N THR A 37 -1.55 -0.97 6.17
CA THR A 37 -2.58 -1.09 7.21
C THR A 37 -1.98 -1.46 8.58
N PHE A 38 -0.95 -2.30 8.61
CA PHE A 38 -0.32 -2.74 9.85
C PHE A 38 0.83 -1.84 10.28
N ASP A 39 1.66 -1.41 9.34
CA ASP A 39 2.95 -0.80 9.68
C ASP A 39 2.81 0.60 10.25
N ARG A 40 1.88 1.40 9.72
CA ARG A 40 1.63 2.77 10.21
C ARG A 40 1.16 2.83 11.67
N ALA A 41 0.55 1.78 12.18
CA ALA A 41 0.06 1.71 13.56
C ALA A 41 1.06 1.08 14.54
N LYS A 42 2.22 0.60 14.07
CA LYS A 42 3.26 0.01 14.91
C LYS A 42 4.18 1.08 15.47
N THR A 43 4.30 1.18 16.78
CA THR A 43 5.11 2.19 17.48
C THR A 43 6.61 2.15 17.14
N ASN A 44 7.12 1.01 16.66
CA ASN A 44 8.51 0.86 16.23
C ASN A 44 8.71 0.98 14.71
N SER A 45 7.67 1.33 13.96
CA SER A 45 7.78 1.61 12.54
C SER A 45 8.38 3.00 12.30
N ALA A 46 9.21 3.12 11.25
CA ALA A 46 9.73 4.41 10.80
C ALA A 46 8.63 5.36 10.28
N ILE A 47 7.49 4.80 9.86
CA ILE A 47 6.31 5.54 9.40
C ILE A 47 5.17 5.50 10.42
N TYR A 48 5.47 5.25 11.70
CA TYR A 48 4.45 5.27 12.75
C TYR A 48 3.66 6.57 12.75
N ASP A 49 2.35 6.43 12.83
CA ASP A 49 1.41 7.54 12.89
C ASP A 49 0.35 7.27 13.96
N GLU A 50 0.34 8.09 15.01
CA GLU A 50 -0.61 7.95 16.11
C GLU A 50 -2.06 8.08 15.63
N ALA A 51 -2.31 8.89 14.60
CA ALA A 51 -3.63 9.05 14.00
C ALA A 51 -4.15 7.77 13.32
N ALA A 52 -3.27 6.86 12.90
CA ALA A 52 -3.66 5.58 12.32
C ALA A 52 -4.11 4.54 13.38
N VAL A 53 -3.72 4.72 14.64
CA VAL A 53 -3.92 3.71 15.69
C VAL A 53 -5.40 3.43 15.98
N PRO A 54 -6.31 4.41 16.15
CA PRO A 54 -7.71 4.12 16.45
C PRO A 54 -8.40 3.30 15.36
N GLN A 55 -8.16 3.62 14.09
CA GLN A 55 -8.71 2.88 12.95
C GLN A 55 -8.16 1.45 12.91
N PHE A 56 -6.86 1.28 13.14
CA PHE A 56 -6.23 -0.02 13.20
C PHE A 56 -6.76 -0.87 14.36
N GLN A 57 -6.97 -0.30 15.53
CA GLN A 57 -7.58 -1.00 16.67
C GLN A 57 -9.01 -1.45 16.35
N SER A 58 -9.79 -0.60 15.71
CA SER A 58 -11.13 -0.97 15.24
C SER A 58 -11.09 -2.14 14.25
N PHE A 59 -10.18 -2.09 13.28
CA PHE A 59 -9.95 -3.16 12.32
C PHE A 59 -9.62 -4.50 13.01
N LEU A 60 -8.73 -4.49 14.02
CA LEU A 60 -8.31 -5.69 14.76
C LEU A 60 -9.44 -6.35 15.56
N THR A 61 -10.53 -5.65 15.87
CA THR A 61 -11.66 -6.25 16.59
C THR A 61 -12.28 -7.41 15.83
N SER A 62 -12.30 -7.31 14.52
CA SER A 62 -12.91 -8.30 13.63
C SER A 62 -11.90 -9.09 12.79
N PHE A 63 -10.79 -8.52 12.39
CA PHE A 63 -9.80 -9.19 11.54
C PHE A 63 -9.15 -10.39 12.21
N LYS A 64 -9.09 -11.54 11.51
CA LYS A 64 -8.50 -12.79 12.01
C LYS A 64 -7.39 -13.34 11.13
N GLY A 65 -7.24 -12.82 9.92
CA GLY A 65 -6.16 -13.21 9.02
C GLY A 65 -6.52 -13.13 7.55
N PHE A 66 -5.52 -13.24 6.72
CA PHE A 66 -5.68 -13.38 5.27
C PHE A 66 -4.64 -14.35 4.72
N LYS A 67 -4.89 -14.83 3.51
CA LYS A 67 -3.95 -15.65 2.75
C LYS A 67 -4.10 -15.36 1.26
N ILE A 68 -2.99 -15.12 0.59
CA ILE A 68 -2.92 -15.16 -0.88
C ILE A 68 -2.87 -16.63 -1.28
N ILE A 69 -3.92 -17.08 -1.97
CA ILE A 69 -4.06 -18.48 -2.41
C ILE A 69 -3.33 -18.69 -3.73
N SER A 70 -3.41 -17.69 -4.62
CA SER A 70 -2.74 -17.65 -5.91
C SER A 70 -2.36 -16.21 -6.22
N THR A 71 -1.27 -16.01 -6.96
CA THR A 71 -0.80 -14.69 -7.40
C THR A 71 -1.22 -14.37 -8.83
N ASP A 72 -1.46 -15.38 -9.67
CA ASP A 72 -1.95 -15.19 -11.04
C ASP A 72 -2.77 -16.42 -11.47
N PRO A 73 -4.08 -16.30 -11.70
CA PRO A 73 -4.90 -15.15 -11.32
C PRO A 73 -4.88 -14.93 -9.80
N LEU A 74 -5.00 -13.67 -9.37
CA LEU A 74 -4.96 -13.33 -7.95
C LEU A 74 -6.19 -13.90 -7.24
N VAL A 75 -5.95 -14.61 -6.14
CA VAL A 75 -7.00 -15.11 -5.25
C VAL A 75 -6.60 -14.81 -3.80
N ILE A 76 -7.44 -14.05 -3.10
CA ILE A 76 -7.21 -13.65 -1.72
C ILE A 76 -8.33 -14.21 -0.85
N LYS A 77 -7.97 -14.88 0.23
CA LYS A 77 -8.90 -15.33 1.26
C LYS A 77 -8.66 -14.60 2.56
N THR A 78 -9.74 -14.11 3.17
CA THR A 78 -9.71 -13.41 4.46
C THR A 78 -10.60 -14.12 5.48
N TRP A 79 -10.27 -13.97 6.75
CA TRP A 79 -11.07 -14.46 7.89
C TRP A 79 -11.35 -13.31 8.85
N SER A 80 -12.58 -13.25 9.33
CA SER A 80 -13.03 -12.18 10.20
C SER A 80 -14.05 -12.71 11.23
N ASP A 81 -14.21 -11.95 12.32
CA ASP A 81 -15.30 -12.11 13.28
C ASP A 81 -16.46 -11.14 13.01
N ALA A 82 -16.36 -10.32 11.95
CA ALA A 82 -17.49 -9.55 11.48
C ALA A 82 -18.65 -10.49 11.13
N TYR A 83 -19.84 -10.12 11.56
CA TYR A 83 -21.05 -10.85 11.27
C TYR A 83 -22.19 -9.87 11.02
N TYR A 84 -22.85 -10.06 9.90
CA TYR A 84 -24.03 -9.30 9.51
C TYR A 84 -25.20 -10.27 9.42
N SER A 85 -26.37 -9.86 9.89
CA SER A 85 -27.58 -10.71 9.88
C SER A 85 -28.04 -11.08 8.45
N ASP A 86 -27.65 -10.29 7.48
CA ASP A 86 -27.90 -10.42 6.04
C ASP A 86 -26.66 -10.82 5.23
N ALA A 87 -25.69 -11.46 5.88
CA ALA A 87 -24.39 -11.84 5.29
C ALA A 87 -24.53 -12.71 4.02
N GLU A 88 -25.64 -13.41 3.85
CA GLU A 88 -25.93 -14.17 2.64
C GLU A 88 -26.32 -13.29 1.43
N LEU A 89 -26.73 -12.05 1.69
CA LEU A 89 -27.07 -11.04 0.67
C LEU A 89 -25.93 -10.05 0.47
N ASP A 90 -25.08 -9.89 1.48
CA ASP A 90 -23.91 -9.01 1.48
C ASP A 90 -22.65 -9.80 1.14
N ILE A 91 -22.36 -9.92 -0.16
CA ILE A 91 -21.11 -10.49 -0.65
C ILE A 91 -20.02 -9.42 -0.47
N SER A 92 -19.77 -9.00 0.77
CA SER A 92 -18.74 -8.03 1.01
C SER A 92 -17.36 -8.68 0.95
N THR A 93 -16.51 -8.07 0.18
CA THR A 93 -15.08 -8.29 0.23
C THR A 93 -14.55 -7.62 1.49
N TYR A 94 -14.44 -8.41 2.56
CA TYR A 94 -13.74 -7.90 3.73
C TYR A 94 -12.26 -7.75 3.38
N TRP A 95 -11.70 -6.57 3.68
CA TRP A 95 -10.31 -6.22 3.46
C TRP A 95 -9.33 -7.40 3.28
N PRO A 96 -8.32 -7.30 2.42
CA PRO A 96 -8.03 -6.27 1.43
C PRO A 96 -8.55 -6.68 0.05
N SER A 97 -9.28 -5.80 -0.59
CA SER A 97 -9.88 -6.10 -1.90
C SER A 97 -9.22 -5.36 -3.06
N GLU A 98 -8.40 -4.35 -2.78
CA GLU A 98 -7.83 -3.47 -3.79
C GLU A 98 -6.50 -2.86 -3.30
N PRO A 99 -5.63 -2.39 -4.20
CA PRO A 99 -4.37 -1.74 -3.83
C PRO A 99 -4.63 -0.29 -3.41
N THR A 100 -5.21 -0.11 -2.23
CA THR A 100 -5.53 1.21 -1.69
C THR A 100 -4.50 1.70 -0.71
N TYR A 101 -4.44 3.02 -0.60
CA TYR A 101 -3.78 3.72 0.46
C TYR A 101 -4.72 4.82 1.00
N GLN A 102 -4.31 5.60 2.00
CA GLN A 102 -5.19 6.51 2.77
C GLN A 102 -6.08 7.43 1.91
N TYR A 103 -5.63 7.86 0.74
CA TYR A 103 -6.34 8.81 -0.12
C TYR A 103 -6.76 8.23 -1.46
N GLY A 104 -6.74 6.91 -1.61
CA GLY A 104 -7.16 6.24 -2.82
C GLY A 104 -6.24 5.11 -3.26
N GLU A 105 -6.23 4.83 -4.54
CA GLU A 105 -5.42 3.80 -5.14
C GLU A 105 -4.04 4.33 -5.52
N ALA A 106 -2.98 3.60 -5.19
CA ALA A 106 -1.61 3.95 -5.55
C ALA A 106 -0.75 2.69 -5.70
N GLY A 107 0.21 2.74 -6.61
CA GLY A 107 1.19 1.68 -6.81
C GLY A 107 2.13 1.54 -5.62
N TRP A 108 2.64 0.35 -5.41
CA TRP A 108 3.59 0.07 -4.33
C TRP A 108 4.86 0.93 -4.41
N ASP A 109 5.25 1.33 -5.61
CA ASP A 109 6.43 2.14 -5.88
C ASP A 109 6.31 3.57 -5.34
N ILE A 110 5.23 4.28 -5.65
CA ILE A 110 5.01 5.64 -5.12
C ILE A 110 4.78 5.62 -3.61
N ILE A 111 4.08 4.61 -3.08
CA ILE A 111 3.93 4.42 -1.64
C ILE A 111 5.29 4.19 -0.98
N SER A 112 6.17 3.39 -1.60
CA SER A 112 7.53 3.17 -1.10
C SER A 112 8.33 4.47 -1.01
N VAL A 113 8.27 5.30 -2.05
CA VAL A 113 8.93 6.62 -2.07
C VAL A 113 8.40 7.53 -0.97
N ALA A 114 7.08 7.59 -0.80
CA ALA A 114 6.46 8.36 0.28
C ALA A 114 6.81 7.83 1.67
N ASN A 115 6.94 6.51 1.84
CA ASN A 115 7.41 5.91 3.10
C ASN A 115 8.84 6.34 3.43
N LEU A 116 9.72 6.44 2.44
CA LEU A 116 11.08 6.96 2.64
C LEU A 116 11.05 8.44 3.06
N ALA A 117 10.19 9.24 2.44
CA ALA A 117 10.03 10.65 2.79
C ALA A 117 9.44 10.85 4.19
N GLU A 118 8.47 10.04 4.57
CA GLU A 118 7.90 10.07 5.92
C GLU A 118 8.88 9.57 6.98
N ALA A 119 9.63 8.50 6.70
CA ALA A 119 10.68 8.00 7.58
C ALA A 119 11.82 9.03 7.74
N GLY A 120 12.10 9.81 6.69
CA GLY A 120 13.05 10.93 6.71
C GLY A 120 12.53 12.17 7.42
N GLY A 121 11.25 12.20 7.80
CA GLY A 121 10.63 13.35 8.51
C GLY A 121 10.37 14.56 7.62
N GLU A 122 10.24 14.38 6.31
CA GLU A 122 10.03 15.48 5.35
C GLU A 122 8.60 15.54 4.81
N LEU A 123 7.84 14.45 4.86
CA LEU A 123 6.42 14.40 4.52
C LEU A 123 5.64 13.60 5.57
N ALA A 124 4.34 13.76 5.60
CA ALA A 124 3.43 12.97 6.44
C ALA A 124 2.19 12.55 5.64
N TYR A 125 1.71 11.34 5.88
CA TYR A 125 0.46 10.88 5.25
C TYR A 125 -0.80 11.51 5.83
N THR A 126 -0.77 11.96 7.08
CA THR A 126 -1.94 12.53 7.75
C THR A 126 -1.75 14.00 8.08
N ALA A 127 -2.83 14.76 8.03
CA ALA A 127 -2.85 16.16 8.44
C ALA A 127 -2.46 16.31 9.93
N ASP A 128 -2.83 15.37 10.78
CA ASP A 128 -2.47 15.38 12.20
C ASP A 128 -0.95 15.28 12.39
N LYS A 129 -0.30 14.32 11.70
CA LYS A 129 1.15 14.15 11.76
C LYS A 129 1.87 15.34 11.10
N SER A 130 1.38 15.81 9.94
CA SER A 130 1.87 17.01 9.25
C SER A 130 1.89 18.21 10.20
N THR A 131 0.77 18.50 10.85
CA THR A 131 0.64 19.60 11.80
C THR A 131 1.56 19.41 13.01
N SER A 132 1.56 18.22 13.62
CA SER A 132 2.35 17.97 14.84
C SER A 132 3.86 18.03 14.62
N LYS A 133 4.32 17.70 13.40
CA LYS A 133 5.73 17.72 13.01
C LYS A 133 6.14 18.99 12.26
N SER A 134 5.19 19.83 11.87
CA SER A 134 5.41 21.03 11.04
C SER A 134 6.11 20.68 9.72
N ILE A 135 5.63 19.64 9.04
CA ILE A 135 6.06 19.16 7.72
C ILE A 135 4.86 19.09 6.79
N ASP A 136 5.11 19.03 5.48
CA ASP A 136 4.03 18.99 4.50
C ASP A 136 3.29 17.63 4.50
N GLU A 137 2.01 17.69 4.19
CA GLU A 137 1.22 16.50 3.92
C GLU A 137 1.58 15.94 2.54
N THR A 138 1.70 14.62 2.43
CA THR A 138 2.05 13.93 1.18
C THR A 138 1.01 14.19 0.09
N ASN A 139 1.46 14.73 -1.04
CA ASN A 139 0.66 14.91 -2.24
C ASN A 139 1.42 14.34 -3.45
N PHE A 140 0.81 13.37 -4.14
CA PHE A 140 1.44 12.68 -5.27
C PHE A 140 1.34 13.44 -6.60
N VAL A 141 0.58 14.51 -6.67
CA VAL A 141 0.24 15.17 -7.96
C VAL A 141 0.55 16.66 -8.01
N SER A 142 0.83 17.31 -6.89
CA SER A 142 1.06 18.75 -6.88
C SER A 142 1.83 19.26 -5.66
N GLY A 143 2.34 20.49 -5.75
CA GLY A 143 2.94 21.22 -4.65
C GLY A 143 4.38 20.82 -4.33
N ASP A 144 4.90 21.32 -3.20
CA ASP A 144 6.28 21.14 -2.76
C ASP A 144 6.61 19.69 -2.42
N SER A 145 5.58 18.91 -2.11
CA SER A 145 5.66 17.45 -1.90
C SER A 145 6.33 16.74 -3.08
N LEU A 146 6.12 17.21 -4.32
CA LEU A 146 6.75 16.59 -5.51
C LEU A 146 8.28 16.72 -5.50
N THR A 147 8.82 17.81 -4.99
CA THR A 147 10.27 18.01 -4.87
C THR A 147 10.86 17.00 -3.86
N VAL A 148 10.17 16.78 -2.74
CA VAL A 148 10.58 15.81 -1.73
C VAL A 148 10.47 14.38 -2.28
N LEU A 149 9.36 14.06 -2.94
CA LEU A 149 9.16 12.74 -3.56
C LEU A 149 10.22 12.45 -4.63
N ALA A 150 10.58 13.43 -5.47
CA ALA A 150 11.63 13.28 -6.47
C ALA A 150 13.00 12.95 -5.84
N LYS A 151 13.36 13.61 -4.74
CA LYS A 151 14.58 13.32 -3.97
C LYS A 151 14.62 11.87 -3.49
N TYR A 152 13.54 11.40 -2.88
CA TYR A 152 13.47 10.03 -2.34
C TYR A 152 13.33 8.97 -3.44
N LEU A 153 12.74 9.32 -4.57
CA LEU A 153 12.72 8.48 -5.76
C LEU A 153 14.15 8.27 -6.31
N ASP A 154 14.94 9.34 -6.41
CA ASP A 154 16.35 9.24 -6.83
C ASP A 154 17.17 8.39 -5.85
N GLN A 155 16.91 8.52 -4.55
CA GLN A 155 17.51 7.66 -3.54
C GLN A 155 17.11 6.20 -3.72
N ALA A 156 15.82 5.91 -3.90
CA ALA A 156 15.32 4.54 -4.09
C ALA A 156 15.94 3.88 -5.33
N ILE A 157 16.15 4.63 -6.41
CA ILE A 157 16.83 4.18 -7.62
C ILE A 157 18.31 3.89 -7.34
N ALA A 158 19.00 4.81 -6.68
CA ALA A 158 20.43 4.66 -6.38
C ALA A 158 20.72 3.47 -5.46
N ASP A 159 19.89 3.29 -4.44
CA ASP A 159 20.00 2.23 -3.44
C ASP A 159 19.44 0.89 -3.92
N LYS A 160 18.76 0.87 -5.09
CA LYS A 160 18.03 -0.30 -5.63
C LYS A 160 17.07 -0.88 -4.60
N THR A 161 16.31 0.00 -3.97
CA THR A 161 15.45 -0.34 -2.83
C THR A 161 14.32 -1.29 -3.24
N VAL A 162 14.27 -2.46 -2.62
CA VAL A 162 13.08 -3.32 -2.58
C VAL A 162 12.39 -3.04 -1.26
N PRO A 163 11.22 -2.34 -1.26
CA PRO A 163 10.55 -1.99 -0.01
C PRO A 163 10.08 -3.25 0.71
N TYR A 164 10.16 -3.26 2.04
CA TYR A 164 9.72 -4.41 2.84
C TYR A 164 10.23 -5.75 2.29
N ALA A 165 11.51 -5.84 1.94
CA ALA A 165 12.13 -6.96 1.24
C ALA A 165 11.76 -8.36 1.78
N PRO A 166 11.63 -8.59 3.11
CA PRO A 166 11.22 -9.90 3.63
C PRO A 166 9.81 -10.32 3.21
N THR A 167 8.94 -9.37 2.90
CA THR A 167 7.54 -9.62 2.53
C THR A 167 7.30 -9.36 1.05
N LEU A 168 7.56 -8.12 0.59
CA LEU A 168 7.31 -7.73 -0.80
C LEU A 168 8.28 -8.39 -1.78
N GLY A 169 9.51 -8.69 -1.36
CA GLY A 169 10.49 -9.40 -2.17
C GLY A 169 10.10 -10.83 -2.58
N GLN A 170 8.98 -11.34 -2.08
CA GLN A 170 8.37 -12.58 -2.58
C GLN A 170 7.57 -12.35 -3.88
N TYR A 171 7.25 -11.10 -4.21
CA TYR A 171 6.39 -10.71 -5.32
C TYR A 171 7.10 -9.83 -6.36
N ILE A 172 8.18 -9.17 -5.98
CA ILE A 172 8.98 -8.30 -6.85
C ILE A 172 10.47 -8.61 -6.69
N THR A 173 11.19 -8.47 -7.79
CA THR A 173 12.66 -8.52 -7.81
C THR A 173 13.26 -7.11 -7.73
N ALA A 174 14.57 -7.02 -7.56
CA ALA A 174 15.28 -5.73 -7.66
C ALA A 174 15.17 -5.11 -9.06
N ASP A 175 15.09 -5.93 -10.10
CA ASP A 175 14.92 -5.45 -11.48
C ASP A 175 13.50 -4.93 -11.72
N ASP A 176 12.47 -5.58 -11.15
CA ASP A 176 11.10 -5.05 -11.15
C ASP A 176 11.04 -3.70 -10.45
N ALA A 177 11.69 -3.58 -9.30
CA ALA A 177 11.75 -2.32 -8.55
C ALA A 177 12.45 -1.22 -9.36
N ALA A 178 13.59 -1.52 -9.98
CA ALA A 178 14.31 -0.57 -10.82
C ALA A 178 13.47 -0.10 -12.01
N THR A 179 12.74 -1.02 -12.64
CA THR A 179 11.83 -0.70 -13.76
C THR A 179 10.70 0.21 -13.32
N ARG A 180 10.03 -0.11 -12.22
CA ARG A 180 8.91 0.66 -11.68
C ARG A 180 9.34 2.07 -11.27
N TYR A 181 10.42 2.22 -10.52
CA TYR A 181 10.97 3.54 -10.16
C TYR A 181 11.42 4.34 -11.39
N GLY A 182 11.96 3.68 -12.42
CA GLY A 182 12.31 4.31 -13.69
C GLY A 182 11.10 4.88 -14.42
N ASN A 183 9.99 4.14 -14.50
CA ASN A 183 8.72 4.58 -15.08
C ASN A 183 8.14 5.76 -14.29
N LEU A 184 8.09 5.63 -12.97
CA LEU A 184 7.61 6.69 -12.09
C LEU A 184 8.43 7.99 -12.26
N LYS A 185 9.76 7.88 -12.36
CA LYS A 185 10.64 9.02 -12.60
C LYS A 185 10.36 9.68 -13.95
N ALA A 186 10.16 8.87 -15.00
CA ALA A 186 9.83 9.39 -16.33
C ALA A 186 8.46 10.08 -16.36
N TRP A 187 7.51 9.63 -15.57
CA TRP A 187 6.19 10.24 -15.45
C TRP A 187 6.23 11.59 -14.72
N TYR A 188 7.11 11.76 -13.71
CA TYR A 188 7.29 13.01 -12.99
C TYR A 188 8.18 14.03 -13.72
N ALA A 189 8.89 13.65 -14.80
CA ALA A 189 9.76 14.54 -15.57
C ALA A 189 8.98 15.44 -16.51
#